data_a0b68f3ec43e5bfc06a869ad26d55b77
#
_entry.id   a0b68f3ec43e5bfc06a869ad26d55b77
#
_cell.length_a   1.000
_cell.length_b   1.000
_cell.length_c   1.000
_cell.angle_alpha   90.00
_cell.angle_beta   90.00
_cell.angle_gamma   90.00
#
_symmetry.space_group_name_H-M   'P 1'
#
loop_
_entity.id
_entity.type
_entity.pdbx_description
1 polymer ?
#
loop_
_entity_poly.entity_id
_entity_poly.type
_entity_poly.pdbx_seq_one_letter_code
_entity_poly.pdbx_strand_id
1 'polypeptide(L)'
;MSTPTNKAIRHYLQFCDLNAAEYAYVFERAALIKKKFKAYDKHQPLVDRTLAMIFEKASTRTRVSFEAGMYQLGGSVVHLTTGDSQLGRAEPIEDSAKVISRMVDLVMIRTYEQTKIELFAEHSRVPVINGLTNEFHPCQILADIFTYIEHRGSIKGKTVAWVGDGNNMANTWLQASEILGFKVHLSTPTGYEVDQSVAGIRSAASYQVFKDPMQACAGADLVTTDVWTSMGYEAENEERKKAFADWCVDSDMMKAAKPDALFMHCLPAHRGEEVEAEVIDGPQSVVWDEAENRLHVQKALMEFLLLGKVE
;
A
#
# COMPACT_ATOMS: atom_id res chain seq x y z
N MET A 1 -35.38 -17.73 -5.63
CA MET A 1 -34.40 -17.04 -4.78
C MET A 1 -33.27 -18.03 -4.54
N SER A 2 -32.16 -17.89 -5.23
CA SER A 2 -30.99 -18.73 -5.01
C SER A 2 -30.38 -18.36 -3.68
N THR A 3 -30.23 -19.34 -2.79
CA THR A 3 -29.47 -19.23 -1.54
C THR A 3 -28.09 -18.66 -1.85
N PRO A 4 -27.61 -17.62 -1.12
CA PRO A 4 -26.25 -17.15 -1.31
C PRO A 4 -25.32 -18.30 -0.97
N THR A 5 -24.52 -18.73 -1.93
CA THR A 5 -23.38 -19.61 -1.69
C THR A 5 -22.53 -18.94 -0.61
N ASN A 6 -22.27 -19.65 0.47
CA ASN A 6 -21.44 -19.21 1.60
C ASN A 6 -19.99 -19.08 1.10
N LYS A 7 -19.71 -18.00 0.38
CA LYS A 7 -18.37 -17.68 -0.13
C LYS A 7 -17.56 -17.25 1.08
N ALA A 8 -16.46 -17.92 1.36
CA ALA A 8 -15.58 -17.54 2.45
C ALA A 8 -15.22 -16.05 2.30
N ILE A 9 -15.40 -15.28 3.39
CA ILE A 9 -15.07 -13.86 3.43
C ILE A 9 -13.57 -13.73 3.19
N ARG A 10 -13.19 -12.84 2.30
CA ARG A 10 -11.80 -12.56 1.99
C ARG A 10 -11.44 -11.17 2.50
N HIS A 11 -10.37 -11.10 3.26
CA HIS A 11 -9.79 -9.86 3.74
C HIS A 11 -8.55 -9.50 2.92
N TYR A 12 -8.09 -8.25 3.01
CA TYR A 12 -6.85 -7.77 2.45
C TYR A 12 -6.07 -6.99 3.52
N LEU A 13 -5.39 -7.72 4.39
CA LEU A 13 -4.70 -7.19 5.56
C LEU A 13 -3.21 -7.00 5.29
N GLN A 14 -2.66 -7.79 4.39
CA GLN A 14 -1.26 -7.76 3.97
C GLN A 14 -1.15 -8.22 2.51
N PHE A 15 0.02 -8.00 1.90
CA PHE A 15 0.17 -8.28 0.47
C PHE A 15 0.10 -9.77 0.15
N CYS A 16 0.46 -10.66 1.05
CA CYS A 16 0.38 -12.10 0.83
C CYS A 16 -1.05 -12.69 0.90
N ASP A 17 -2.08 -11.90 1.16
CA ASP A 17 -3.48 -12.37 1.18
C ASP A 17 -4.05 -12.66 -0.21
N LEU A 18 -3.40 -12.16 -1.26
CA LEU A 18 -3.73 -12.48 -2.65
C LEU A 18 -2.56 -13.21 -3.32
N ASN A 19 -2.87 -14.10 -4.24
CA ASN A 19 -1.87 -14.77 -5.07
C ASN A 19 -1.59 -13.98 -6.37
N ALA A 20 -0.55 -14.38 -7.11
CA ALA A 20 -0.11 -13.70 -8.34
C ALA A 20 -1.22 -13.61 -9.42
N ALA A 21 -2.06 -14.63 -9.55
CA ALA A 21 -3.15 -14.62 -10.54
C ALA A 21 -4.31 -13.69 -10.14
N GLU A 22 -4.50 -13.46 -8.85
CA GLU A 22 -5.47 -12.51 -8.33
C GLU A 22 -4.96 -11.08 -8.47
N TYR A 23 -3.67 -10.84 -8.22
CA TYR A 23 -3.04 -9.54 -8.52
C TYR A 23 -3.12 -9.19 -10.00
N ALA A 24 -2.82 -10.13 -10.89
CA ALA A 24 -2.95 -9.92 -12.34
C ALA A 24 -4.37 -9.46 -12.70
N TYR A 25 -5.40 -10.13 -12.15
CA TYR A 25 -6.78 -9.74 -12.34
C TYR A 25 -7.08 -8.34 -11.78
N VAL A 26 -6.65 -8.02 -10.54
CA VAL A 26 -6.87 -6.70 -9.92
C VAL A 26 -6.21 -5.59 -10.75
N PHE A 27 -5.01 -5.80 -11.28
CA PHE A 27 -4.32 -4.82 -12.12
C PHE A 27 -5.02 -4.62 -13.47
N GLU A 28 -5.49 -5.70 -14.10
CA GLU A 28 -6.30 -5.61 -15.33
C GLU A 28 -7.60 -4.84 -15.09
N ARG A 29 -8.30 -5.13 -13.99
CA ARG A 29 -9.51 -4.38 -13.60
C ARG A 29 -9.21 -2.92 -13.30
N ALA A 30 -8.10 -2.62 -12.61
CA ALA A 30 -7.69 -1.25 -12.33
C ALA A 30 -7.45 -0.45 -13.62
N ALA A 31 -6.78 -1.05 -14.62
CA ALA A 31 -6.57 -0.43 -15.93
C ALA A 31 -7.88 -0.14 -16.64
N LEU A 32 -8.83 -1.10 -16.63
CA LEU A 32 -10.16 -0.90 -17.22
C LEU A 32 -10.94 0.21 -16.52
N ILE A 33 -10.94 0.21 -15.18
CA ILE A 33 -11.63 1.21 -14.36
C ILE A 33 -11.01 2.60 -14.58
N LYS A 34 -9.67 2.69 -14.64
CA LYS A 34 -8.96 3.94 -14.95
C LYS A 34 -9.33 4.46 -16.34
N LYS A 35 -9.35 3.59 -17.34
CA LYS A 35 -9.76 3.95 -18.71
C LYS A 35 -11.19 4.50 -18.75
N LYS A 36 -12.15 3.83 -18.10
CA LYS A 36 -13.53 4.31 -17.98
C LYS A 36 -13.61 5.66 -17.27
N PHE A 37 -12.89 5.81 -16.16
CA PHE A 37 -12.83 7.07 -15.42
C PHE A 37 -12.33 8.24 -16.27
N LYS A 38 -11.24 8.05 -17.01
CA LYS A 38 -10.69 9.09 -17.91
C LYS A 38 -11.62 9.41 -19.08
N ALA A 39 -12.47 8.45 -19.51
CA ALA A 39 -13.47 8.63 -20.54
C ALA A 39 -14.83 9.17 -20.01
N TYR A 40 -14.94 9.43 -18.70
CA TYR A 40 -16.23 9.77 -18.04
C TYR A 40 -17.31 8.70 -18.20
N ASP A 41 -16.93 7.46 -18.50
CA ASP A 41 -17.86 6.32 -18.57
C ASP A 41 -18.22 5.85 -17.16
N LYS A 42 -19.50 5.73 -16.87
CA LYS A 42 -19.96 5.24 -15.57
C LYS A 42 -19.59 3.77 -15.38
N HIS A 43 -19.04 3.46 -14.20
CA HIS A 43 -18.78 2.10 -13.74
C HIS A 43 -19.21 2.00 -12.29
N GLN A 44 -20.41 1.51 -12.04
CA GLN A 44 -21.06 1.51 -10.72
C GLN A 44 -21.49 0.09 -10.29
N PRO A 45 -20.55 -0.86 -10.16
CA PRO A 45 -20.86 -2.24 -9.78
C PRO A 45 -21.26 -2.40 -8.31
N LEU A 46 -21.03 -1.39 -7.47
CA LEU A 46 -21.27 -1.43 -6.03
C LEU A 46 -22.43 -0.50 -5.60
N VAL A 47 -23.45 -0.37 -6.46
CA VAL A 47 -24.67 0.37 -6.10
C VAL A 47 -25.26 -0.19 -4.81
N ASP A 48 -25.67 0.71 -3.90
CA ASP A 48 -26.26 0.38 -2.58
C ASP A 48 -25.31 -0.38 -1.62
N ARG A 49 -24.00 -0.39 -1.88
CA ARG A 49 -23.02 -0.91 -0.95
C ARG A 49 -22.44 0.19 -0.08
N THR A 50 -22.07 -0.16 1.14
CA THR A 50 -21.51 0.79 2.12
C THR A 50 -20.13 0.35 2.58
N LEU A 51 -19.18 1.27 2.50
CA LEU A 51 -17.84 1.14 3.08
C LEU A 51 -17.77 1.88 4.41
N ALA A 52 -17.43 1.18 5.50
CA ALA A 52 -16.98 1.85 6.72
C ALA A 52 -15.48 2.10 6.65
N MET A 53 -15.07 3.35 6.89
CA MET A 53 -13.66 3.75 6.99
C MET A 53 -13.33 4.13 8.43
N ILE A 54 -12.45 3.37 9.07
CA ILE A 54 -12.04 3.56 10.45
C ILE A 54 -10.61 4.10 10.48
N PHE A 55 -10.43 5.29 11.06
CA PHE A 55 -9.13 5.97 11.14
C PHE A 55 -8.71 6.22 12.58
N GLU A 56 -7.59 5.62 12.99
CA GLU A 56 -6.86 5.98 14.21
C GLU A 56 -5.66 6.89 13.90
N LYS A 57 -5.15 6.85 12.67
CA LYS A 57 -4.14 7.77 12.11
C LYS A 57 -4.75 8.57 10.98
N ALA A 58 -4.60 9.88 10.99
CA ALA A 58 -5.07 10.76 9.91
C ALA A 58 -4.36 10.43 8.57
N SER A 59 -5.10 10.54 7.47
CA SER A 59 -4.54 10.42 6.12
C SER A 59 -5.45 11.04 5.08
N THR A 60 -4.99 12.09 4.42
CA THR A 60 -5.72 12.73 3.33
C THR A 60 -5.81 11.80 2.11
N ARG A 61 -4.69 11.23 1.68
CA ARG A 61 -4.64 10.37 0.48
C ARG A 61 -5.48 9.11 0.62
N THR A 62 -5.37 8.39 1.73
CA THR A 62 -6.18 7.19 1.98
C THR A 62 -7.66 7.53 2.06
N ARG A 63 -8.01 8.63 2.75
CA ARG A 63 -9.40 9.08 2.84
C ARG A 63 -9.96 9.40 1.46
N VAL A 64 -9.31 10.29 0.72
CA VAL A 64 -9.81 10.74 -0.58
C VAL A 64 -9.91 9.58 -1.57
N SER A 65 -8.91 8.69 -1.65
CA SER A 65 -8.91 7.59 -2.62
C SER A 65 -9.99 6.55 -2.34
N PHE A 66 -10.24 6.18 -1.07
CA PHE A 66 -11.32 5.23 -0.75
C PHE A 66 -12.70 5.86 -0.83
N GLU A 67 -12.88 7.07 -0.30
CA GLU A 67 -14.18 7.76 -0.28
C GLU A 67 -14.64 8.08 -1.70
N ALA A 68 -13.77 8.74 -2.50
CA ALA A 68 -14.07 9.00 -3.91
C ALA A 68 -14.22 7.70 -4.72
N GLY A 69 -13.37 6.70 -4.44
CA GLY A 69 -13.42 5.39 -5.10
C GLY A 69 -14.75 4.68 -4.88
N MET A 70 -15.21 4.59 -3.63
CA MET A 70 -16.49 3.94 -3.32
C MET A 70 -17.67 4.69 -3.92
N TYR A 71 -17.67 6.02 -3.83
CA TYR A 71 -18.69 6.86 -4.48
C TYR A 71 -18.75 6.63 -5.99
N GLN A 72 -17.60 6.60 -6.67
CA GLN A 72 -17.52 6.37 -8.11
C GLN A 72 -18.00 4.97 -8.52
N LEU A 73 -17.87 3.98 -7.63
CA LEU A 73 -18.40 2.63 -7.83
C LEU A 73 -19.91 2.53 -7.54
N GLY A 74 -20.56 3.61 -7.14
CA GLY A 74 -22.01 3.68 -6.86
C GLY A 74 -22.39 3.42 -5.40
N GLY A 75 -21.40 3.25 -4.53
CA GLY A 75 -21.62 3.00 -3.11
C GLY A 75 -21.58 4.27 -2.25
N SER A 76 -21.69 4.09 -0.95
CA SER A 76 -21.63 5.11 0.07
C SER A 76 -20.53 4.84 1.09
N VAL A 77 -20.18 5.85 1.89
CA VAL A 77 -19.12 5.75 2.90
C VAL A 77 -19.62 6.24 4.24
N VAL A 78 -19.29 5.49 5.30
CA VAL A 78 -19.37 5.93 6.69
C VAL A 78 -17.95 6.13 7.20
N HIS A 79 -17.62 7.36 7.57
CA HIS A 79 -16.31 7.72 8.09
C HIS A 79 -16.33 7.76 9.63
N LEU A 80 -15.46 6.97 10.27
CA LEU A 80 -15.33 6.85 11.70
C LEU A 80 -13.91 7.25 12.14
N THR A 81 -13.80 8.20 13.03
CA THR A 81 -12.52 8.59 13.68
C THR A 81 -12.49 8.11 15.11
N THR A 82 -11.32 8.12 15.75
CA THR A 82 -11.19 7.83 17.19
C THR A 82 -12.00 8.78 18.06
N GLY A 83 -12.31 9.98 17.55
CA GLY A 83 -13.17 10.95 18.23
C GLY A 83 -14.65 10.56 18.20
N ASP A 84 -15.09 9.96 17.11
CA ASP A 84 -16.49 9.66 16.79
C ASP A 84 -16.88 8.21 17.11
N SER A 85 -15.90 7.33 17.33
CA SER A 85 -16.12 5.91 17.59
C SER A 85 -15.74 5.53 19.02
N GLN A 86 -16.39 4.50 19.54
CA GLN A 86 -16.03 3.89 20.82
C GLN A 86 -14.88 2.88 20.69
N LEU A 87 -14.36 2.66 19.47
CA LEU A 87 -13.19 1.86 19.18
C LEU A 87 -11.98 2.34 19.99
N GLY A 88 -11.51 1.49 20.89
CA GLY A 88 -10.37 1.79 21.75
C GLY A 88 -10.66 2.61 23.01
N ARG A 89 -11.93 3.00 23.30
CA ARG A 89 -12.28 3.72 24.53
C ARG A 89 -12.85 2.85 25.65
N ALA A 90 -13.60 1.81 25.34
CA ALA A 90 -14.17 0.86 26.29
C ALA A 90 -14.78 -0.39 25.60
N GLU A 91 -15.02 -0.36 24.29
CA GLU A 91 -15.62 -1.48 23.56
C GLU A 91 -14.52 -2.39 23.02
N PRO A 92 -14.62 -3.72 23.27
CA PRO A 92 -13.72 -4.70 22.65
C PRO A 92 -13.77 -4.62 21.11
N ILE A 93 -12.61 -4.86 20.48
CA ILE A 93 -12.50 -4.82 19.01
C ILE A 93 -13.46 -5.84 18.37
N GLU A 94 -13.59 -7.00 18.98
CA GLU A 94 -14.45 -8.11 18.54
C GLU A 94 -15.93 -7.71 18.52
N ASP A 95 -16.37 -6.91 19.48
CA ASP A 95 -17.76 -6.45 19.54
C ASP A 95 -18.01 -5.36 18.51
N SER A 96 -17.11 -4.39 18.39
CA SER A 96 -17.14 -3.41 17.31
C SER A 96 -17.17 -4.06 15.92
N ALA A 97 -16.35 -5.10 15.68
CA ALA A 97 -16.32 -5.84 14.44
C ALA A 97 -17.66 -6.52 14.15
N LYS A 98 -18.25 -7.20 15.16
CA LYS A 98 -19.56 -7.86 15.04
C LYS A 98 -20.68 -6.87 14.76
N VAL A 99 -20.65 -5.69 15.38
CA VAL A 99 -21.68 -4.66 15.19
C VAL A 99 -21.54 -4.01 13.82
N ILE A 100 -20.38 -3.44 13.49
CA ILE A 100 -20.15 -2.69 12.26
C ILE A 100 -20.36 -3.58 11.03
N SER A 101 -19.82 -4.81 11.04
CA SER A 101 -19.93 -5.73 9.90
C SER A 101 -21.36 -6.26 9.63
N ARG A 102 -22.35 -5.95 10.48
CA ARG A 102 -23.76 -6.21 10.22
C ARG A 102 -24.49 -5.05 9.54
N MET A 103 -23.85 -3.88 9.48
CA MET A 103 -24.47 -2.64 8.98
C MET A 103 -23.85 -2.15 7.68
N VAL A 104 -22.67 -2.68 7.30
CA VAL A 104 -21.94 -2.29 6.11
C VAL A 104 -21.52 -3.51 5.28
N ASP A 105 -21.07 -3.30 4.06
CA ASP A 105 -20.64 -4.37 3.13
C ASP A 105 -19.12 -4.55 3.10
N LEU A 106 -18.36 -3.54 3.52
CA LEU A 106 -16.89 -3.52 3.47
C LEU A 106 -16.35 -2.62 4.59
N VAL A 107 -15.19 -2.97 5.14
CA VAL A 107 -14.51 -2.14 6.15
C VAL A 107 -13.09 -1.86 5.70
N MET A 108 -12.62 -0.63 5.83
CA MET A 108 -11.22 -0.24 5.73
C MET A 108 -10.76 0.32 7.08
N ILE A 109 -9.63 -0.16 7.57
CA ILE A 109 -9.05 0.28 8.85
C ILE A 109 -7.65 0.82 8.61
N ARG A 110 -7.36 2.00 9.16
CA ARG A 110 -6.03 2.57 9.27
C ARG A 110 -5.70 2.78 10.74
N THR A 111 -4.76 1.99 11.24
CA THR A 111 -4.45 1.90 12.67
C THR A 111 -2.93 1.81 12.90
N TYR A 112 -2.52 1.47 14.11
CA TYR A 112 -1.13 1.29 14.48
C TYR A 112 -0.71 -0.19 14.36
N GLU A 113 -1.36 -1.10 15.06
CA GLU A 113 -0.95 -2.49 15.22
C GLU A 113 -1.65 -3.41 14.22
N GLN A 114 -0.90 -4.29 13.57
CA GLN A 114 -1.42 -5.29 12.63
C GLN A 114 -2.36 -6.28 13.35
N THR A 115 -2.02 -6.70 14.58
CA THR A 115 -2.84 -7.60 15.39
C THR A 115 -4.25 -7.08 15.63
N LYS A 116 -4.42 -5.76 15.71
CA LYS A 116 -5.72 -5.12 15.90
C LYS A 116 -6.64 -5.29 14.69
N ILE A 117 -6.09 -5.11 13.49
CA ILE A 117 -6.89 -5.30 12.27
C ILE A 117 -7.17 -6.78 12.00
N GLU A 118 -6.25 -7.68 12.36
CA GLU A 118 -6.43 -9.12 12.27
C GLU A 118 -7.56 -9.60 13.19
N LEU A 119 -7.57 -9.15 14.44
CA LEU A 119 -8.63 -9.45 15.40
C LEU A 119 -10.00 -8.91 14.92
N PHE A 120 -10.02 -7.69 14.34
CA PHE A 120 -11.25 -7.16 13.74
C PHE A 120 -11.72 -8.04 12.57
N ALA A 121 -10.83 -8.46 11.70
CA ALA A 121 -11.12 -9.29 10.53
C ALA A 121 -11.67 -10.67 10.95
N GLU A 122 -11.08 -11.29 11.97
CA GLU A 122 -11.54 -12.58 12.52
C GLU A 122 -13.01 -12.55 12.93
N HIS A 123 -13.50 -11.42 13.46
CA HIS A 123 -14.87 -11.27 13.95
C HIS A 123 -15.80 -10.54 12.96
N SER A 124 -15.28 -10.13 11.81
CA SER A 124 -16.03 -9.43 10.76
C SER A 124 -16.83 -10.40 9.88
N ARG A 125 -18.03 -10.00 9.49
CA ARG A 125 -18.87 -10.70 8.49
C ARG A 125 -18.70 -10.18 7.07
N VAL A 126 -17.85 -9.18 6.88
CA VAL A 126 -17.58 -8.54 5.58
C VAL A 126 -16.08 -8.42 5.38
N PRO A 127 -15.61 -8.23 4.14
CA PRO A 127 -14.20 -7.99 3.88
C PRO A 127 -13.64 -6.81 4.69
N VAL A 128 -12.39 -6.96 5.14
CA VAL A 128 -11.62 -5.92 5.82
C VAL A 128 -10.38 -5.62 4.98
N ILE A 129 -10.11 -4.33 4.78
CA ILE A 129 -8.94 -3.82 4.05
C ILE A 129 -8.02 -3.09 5.02
N ASN A 130 -6.74 -3.41 4.98
CA ASN A 130 -5.69 -2.66 5.67
C ASN A 130 -5.39 -1.35 4.91
N GLY A 131 -5.81 -0.22 5.47
CA GLY A 131 -5.48 1.11 4.97
C GLY A 131 -4.05 1.56 5.30
N LEU A 132 -3.48 1.05 6.39
CA LEU A 132 -2.09 1.09 6.86
C LEU A 132 -2.03 0.59 8.30
N THR A 133 -0.99 -0.17 8.62
CA THR A 133 -0.50 -0.44 9.98
C THR A 133 0.97 -0.06 10.10
N ASN A 134 1.56 -0.21 11.30
CA ASN A 134 3.00 -0.03 11.48
C ASN A 134 3.81 -1.12 10.77
N GLU A 135 3.20 -2.28 10.55
CA GLU A 135 3.84 -3.45 9.94
C GLU A 135 3.68 -3.49 8.42
N PHE A 136 2.53 -3.03 7.87
CA PHE A 136 2.23 -3.16 6.44
C PHE A 136 1.47 -1.97 5.85
N HIS A 137 1.71 -1.71 4.55
CA HIS A 137 0.93 -0.77 3.74
C HIS A 137 0.54 -1.38 2.38
N PRO A 138 -0.29 -2.44 2.35
CA PRO A 138 -0.53 -3.22 1.13
C PRO A 138 -1.21 -2.41 0.02
N CYS A 139 -2.09 -1.46 0.35
CA CYS A 139 -2.76 -0.61 -0.63
C CYS A 139 -1.81 0.37 -1.33
N GLN A 140 -0.69 0.74 -0.70
CA GLN A 140 0.32 1.57 -1.35
C GLN A 140 1.11 0.74 -2.36
N ILE A 141 1.69 -0.38 -1.93
CA ILE A 141 2.47 -1.25 -2.83
C ILE A 141 1.63 -1.76 -4.01
N LEU A 142 0.32 -1.97 -3.81
CA LEU A 142 -0.60 -2.28 -4.90
C LEU A 142 -0.60 -1.18 -5.97
N ALA A 143 -0.59 0.10 -5.56
CA ALA A 143 -0.55 1.24 -6.48
C ALA A 143 0.82 1.41 -7.14
N ASP A 144 1.89 1.23 -6.38
CA ASP A 144 3.26 1.35 -6.87
C ASP A 144 3.54 0.34 -7.98
N ILE A 145 3.16 -0.92 -7.76
CA ILE A 145 3.31 -1.99 -8.75
C ILE A 145 2.43 -1.73 -9.99
N PHE A 146 1.19 -1.29 -9.80
CA PHE A 146 0.33 -0.93 -10.92
C PHE A 146 0.91 0.23 -11.73
N THR A 147 1.47 1.23 -11.08
CA THR A 147 2.16 2.36 -11.74
C THR A 147 3.38 1.87 -12.53
N TYR A 148 4.18 0.98 -11.93
CA TYR A 148 5.28 0.37 -12.65
C TYR A 148 4.80 -0.37 -13.91
N ILE A 149 3.71 -1.15 -13.81
CA ILE A 149 3.13 -1.89 -14.94
C ILE A 149 2.67 -0.95 -16.05
N GLU A 150 2.05 0.17 -15.73
CA GLU A 150 1.61 1.15 -16.72
C GLU A 150 2.79 1.76 -17.50
N HIS A 151 3.91 2.05 -16.82
CA HIS A 151 5.07 2.71 -17.44
C HIS A 151 6.06 1.75 -18.11
N ARG A 152 6.21 0.53 -17.57
CA ARG A 152 7.30 -0.41 -17.97
C ARG A 152 6.84 -1.84 -18.25
N GLY A 153 5.56 -2.15 -18.10
CA GLY A 153 5.04 -3.50 -18.21
C GLY A 153 5.34 -4.35 -16.97
N SER A 154 5.45 -5.66 -17.14
CA SER A 154 5.56 -6.61 -16.02
C SER A 154 6.74 -6.30 -15.09
N ILE A 155 6.48 -6.28 -13.79
CA ILE A 155 7.50 -6.17 -12.74
C ILE A 155 8.24 -7.48 -12.50
N LYS A 156 7.73 -8.62 -13.00
CA LYS A 156 8.34 -9.93 -12.81
C LYS A 156 9.77 -9.97 -13.35
N GLY A 157 10.71 -10.46 -12.54
CA GLY A 157 12.13 -10.53 -12.88
C GLY A 157 12.87 -9.19 -12.83
N LYS A 158 12.24 -8.12 -12.39
CA LYS A 158 12.83 -6.80 -12.24
C LYS A 158 13.49 -6.65 -10.86
N THR A 159 14.23 -5.56 -10.69
CA THR A 159 14.87 -5.20 -9.42
C THR A 159 14.32 -3.86 -8.91
N VAL A 160 13.82 -3.87 -7.69
CA VAL A 160 13.37 -2.68 -6.96
C VAL A 160 14.41 -2.36 -5.90
N ALA A 161 14.98 -1.17 -5.91
CA ALA A 161 15.83 -0.67 -4.84
C ALA A 161 14.99 0.07 -3.82
N TRP A 162 14.98 -0.42 -2.59
CA TRP A 162 14.45 0.28 -1.43
C TRP A 162 15.62 0.96 -0.69
N VAL A 163 15.54 2.27 -0.51
CA VAL A 163 16.54 3.09 0.18
C VAL A 163 15.86 3.84 1.32
N GLY A 164 16.15 3.50 2.57
CA GLY A 164 15.56 4.18 3.72
C GLY A 164 15.28 3.27 4.91
N ASP A 165 14.21 3.54 5.65
CA ASP A 165 13.84 2.83 6.87
C ASP A 165 13.27 1.42 6.60
N GLY A 166 13.60 0.46 7.47
CA GLY A 166 13.00 -0.89 7.48
C GLY A 166 11.56 -0.91 7.98
N ASN A 167 10.72 -0.06 7.46
CA ASN A 167 9.35 0.20 7.88
C ASN A 167 8.29 -0.68 7.19
N ASN A 168 7.02 -0.34 7.36
CA ASN A 168 5.88 -1.03 6.76
C ASN A 168 5.91 -1.08 5.22
N MET A 169 6.49 -0.06 4.57
CA MET A 169 6.65 -0.06 3.11
C MET A 169 7.67 -1.11 2.69
N ALA A 170 8.85 -1.13 3.34
CA ALA A 170 9.89 -2.14 3.10
C ALA A 170 9.35 -3.56 3.32
N ASN A 171 8.66 -3.81 4.44
CA ASN A 171 8.03 -5.09 4.74
C ASN A 171 7.07 -5.53 3.61
N THR A 172 6.25 -4.60 3.13
CA THR A 172 5.24 -4.90 2.10
C THR A 172 5.89 -5.12 0.73
N TRP A 173 6.96 -4.37 0.36
CA TRP A 173 7.75 -4.62 -0.84
C TRP A 173 8.36 -6.02 -0.85
N LEU A 174 8.84 -6.49 0.30
CA LEU A 174 9.37 -7.85 0.43
C LEU A 174 8.29 -8.91 0.18
N GLN A 175 7.11 -8.78 0.80
CA GLN A 175 5.98 -9.70 0.51
C GLN A 175 5.61 -9.69 -0.97
N ALA A 176 5.53 -8.51 -1.58
CA ALA A 176 5.20 -8.36 -2.98
C ALA A 176 6.22 -9.04 -3.90
N SER A 177 7.51 -8.97 -3.56
CA SER A 177 8.59 -9.59 -4.34
C SER A 177 8.46 -11.11 -4.43
N GLU A 178 8.09 -11.77 -3.33
CA GLU A 178 7.85 -13.21 -3.31
C GLU A 178 6.64 -13.62 -4.17
N ILE A 179 5.54 -12.86 -4.05
CA ILE A 179 4.28 -13.18 -4.74
C ILE A 179 4.41 -12.93 -6.25
N LEU A 180 5.06 -11.84 -6.66
CA LEU A 180 5.10 -11.40 -8.06
C LEU A 180 6.41 -11.75 -8.78
N GLY A 181 7.40 -12.31 -8.08
CA GLY A 181 8.62 -12.84 -8.67
C GLY A 181 9.58 -11.76 -9.18
N PHE A 182 9.78 -10.71 -8.42
CA PHE A 182 10.83 -9.71 -8.63
C PHE A 182 11.82 -9.70 -7.46
N LYS A 183 12.88 -8.89 -7.53
CA LYS A 183 13.89 -8.78 -6.47
C LYS A 183 13.81 -7.43 -5.77
N VAL A 184 14.10 -7.42 -4.47
CA VAL A 184 14.27 -6.18 -3.71
C VAL A 184 15.73 -6.07 -3.27
N HIS A 185 16.38 -4.97 -3.64
CA HIS A 185 17.64 -4.53 -3.08
C HIS A 185 17.33 -3.60 -1.91
N LEU A 186 17.63 -4.02 -0.69
CA LEU A 186 17.38 -3.24 0.52
C LEU A 186 18.65 -2.52 0.95
N SER A 187 18.55 -1.22 1.21
CA SER A 187 19.59 -0.48 1.94
C SER A 187 18.93 0.34 3.05
N THR A 188 19.29 -0.01 4.29
CA THR A 188 18.80 0.62 5.52
C THR A 188 19.99 0.98 6.40
N PRO A 189 19.95 2.08 7.16
CA PRO A 189 20.96 2.36 8.17
C PRO A 189 21.02 1.28 9.26
N THR A 190 22.18 1.15 9.88
CA THR A 190 22.34 0.24 11.03
C THR A 190 21.42 0.64 12.18
N GLY A 191 20.65 -0.33 12.70
CA GLY A 191 19.64 -0.14 13.74
C GLY A 191 18.25 0.17 13.23
N TYR A 192 18.09 0.30 11.88
CA TYR A 192 16.81 0.55 11.20
C TYR A 192 16.51 -0.51 10.14
N GLU A 193 17.05 -1.71 10.33
CA GLU A 193 16.86 -2.83 9.41
C GLU A 193 15.43 -3.35 9.46
N VAL A 194 15.02 -4.00 8.37
CA VAL A 194 13.74 -4.72 8.31
C VAL A 194 13.73 -5.88 9.30
N ASP A 195 12.71 -5.97 10.13
CA ASP A 195 12.45 -7.15 10.95
C ASP A 195 11.85 -8.26 10.05
N GLN A 196 12.68 -9.25 9.74
CA GLN A 196 12.29 -10.37 8.88
C GLN A 196 11.16 -11.22 9.47
N SER A 197 11.02 -11.25 10.80
CA SER A 197 9.92 -11.96 11.45
C SER A 197 8.58 -11.28 11.20
N VAL A 198 8.56 -9.96 11.13
CA VAL A 198 7.39 -9.15 10.78
C VAL A 198 7.06 -9.27 9.29
N ALA A 199 8.05 -9.11 8.43
CA ALA A 199 7.85 -9.21 6.99
C ALA A 199 7.33 -10.58 6.53
N GLY A 200 7.60 -11.64 7.29
CA GLY A 200 7.12 -13.00 7.02
C GLY A 200 7.72 -13.63 5.76
N ILE A 201 8.93 -13.19 5.36
CA ILE A 201 9.60 -13.62 4.13
C ILE A 201 10.08 -15.07 4.26
N ARG A 202 9.74 -15.88 3.25
CA ARG A 202 10.06 -17.31 3.19
C ARG A 202 11.28 -17.61 2.31
N SER A 203 11.59 -16.72 1.37
CA SER A 203 12.67 -16.94 0.38
C SER A 203 13.75 -15.87 0.46
N ALA A 204 14.96 -16.25 0.89
CA ALA A 204 16.12 -15.37 0.82
C ALA A 204 16.53 -15.00 -0.62
N ALA A 205 15.93 -15.63 -1.64
CA ALA A 205 16.23 -15.34 -3.05
C ALA A 205 15.46 -14.12 -3.58
N SER A 206 14.44 -13.64 -2.86
CA SER A 206 13.60 -12.51 -3.28
C SER A 206 14.19 -11.15 -2.94
N TYR A 207 15.23 -11.09 -2.10
CA TYR A 207 15.86 -9.81 -1.71
C TYR A 207 17.37 -9.96 -1.47
N GLN A 208 18.05 -8.82 -1.48
CA GLN A 208 19.47 -8.70 -1.11
C GLN A 208 19.66 -7.41 -0.29
N VAL A 209 20.44 -7.50 0.79
CA VAL A 209 20.74 -6.35 1.67
C VAL A 209 22.08 -5.75 1.27
N PHE A 210 22.12 -4.43 1.18
CA PHE A 210 23.31 -3.62 0.89
C PHE A 210 23.53 -2.61 2.01
N LYS A 211 24.78 -2.45 2.44
CA LYS A 211 25.15 -1.41 3.42
C LYS A 211 25.23 -0.02 2.80
N ASP A 212 25.52 0.02 1.50
CA ASP A 212 25.69 1.23 0.71
C ASP A 212 24.45 1.41 -0.20
N PRO A 213 23.69 2.50 -0.05
CA PRO A 213 22.50 2.76 -0.86
C PRO A 213 22.81 2.88 -2.36
N MET A 214 23.99 3.38 -2.73
CA MET A 214 24.45 3.43 -4.11
C MET A 214 24.53 2.03 -4.74
N GLN A 215 25.01 1.05 -3.99
CA GLN A 215 25.09 -0.33 -4.45
C GLN A 215 23.72 -0.98 -4.57
N ALA A 216 22.77 -0.62 -3.68
CA ALA A 216 21.39 -1.09 -3.79
C ALA A 216 20.71 -0.58 -5.06
N CYS A 217 20.98 0.66 -5.43
CA CYS A 217 20.43 1.29 -6.64
C CYS A 217 21.07 0.74 -7.93
N ALA A 218 22.30 0.20 -7.86
CA ALA A 218 23.03 -0.22 -9.05
C ALA A 218 22.24 -1.23 -9.93
N GLY A 219 21.89 -0.80 -11.14
CA GLY A 219 21.14 -1.62 -12.11
C GLY A 219 19.68 -1.88 -11.76
N ALA A 220 19.10 -1.17 -10.78
CA ALA A 220 17.70 -1.28 -10.43
C ALA A 220 16.77 -0.78 -11.55
N ASP A 221 15.60 -1.37 -11.66
CA ASP A 221 14.53 -0.97 -12.59
C ASP A 221 13.60 0.09 -11.95
N LEU A 222 13.56 0.15 -10.62
CA LEU A 222 12.79 1.09 -9.81
C LEU A 222 13.60 1.44 -8.57
N VAL A 223 13.68 2.72 -8.24
CA VAL A 223 14.19 3.22 -6.96
C VAL A 223 13.02 3.81 -6.19
N THR A 224 12.88 3.45 -4.93
CA THR A 224 11.78 3.93 -4.07
C THR A 224 12.26 4.15 -2.64
N THR A 225 11.67 5.11 -1.97
CA THR A 225 11.94 5.47 -0.58
C THR A 225 10.67 5.95 0.11
N ASP A 226 10.77 6.20 1.40
CA ASP A 226 9.74 6.81 2.25
C ASP A 226 10.39 7.79 3.23
N VAL A 227 9.59 8.60 3.90
CA VAL A 227 10.06 9.52 4.94
C VAL A 227 10.90 8.79 5.99
N TRP A 228 11.97 9.40 6.45
CA TRP A 228 12.82 8.83 7.50
C TRP A 228 12.12 8.76 8.85
N THR A 229 11.21 9.70 9.12
CA THR A 229 10.44 9.75 10.35
C THR A 229 8.96 9.59 10.03
N SER A 230 8.44 8.40 10.30
CA SER A 230 7.01 8.10 10.13
C SER A 230 6.15 8.83 11.15
N MET A 231 4.87 9.05 10.82
CA MET A 231 3.90 9.67 11.73
C MET A 231 3.81 8.91 13.06
N GLY A 232 4.02 9.63 14.16
CA GLY A 232 4.03 9.10 15.53
C GLY A 232 5.44 8.90 16.11
N TYR A 233 6.50 9.13 15.32
CA TYR A 233 7.90 9.03 15.72
C TYR A 233 8.64 10.38 15.69
N GLU A 234 7.91 11.49 15.70
CA GLU A 234 8.45 12.86 15.56
C GLU A 234 9.48 13.21 16.65
N ALA A 235 9.40 12.57 17.82
CA ALA A 235 10.37 12.75 18.90
C ALA A 235 11.78 12.21 18.57
N GLU A 236 11.90 11.28 17.61
CA GLU A 236 13.15 10.67 17.17
C GLU A 236 13.77 11.40 15.95
N ASN A 237 13.14 12.44 15.46
CA ASN A 237 13.45 13.06 14.17
C ASN A 237 14.94 13.45 14.03
N GLU A 238 15.53 14.09 15.05
CA GLU A 238 16.92 14.56 14.98
C GLU A 238 17.93 13.41 14.99
N GLU A 239 17.65 12.33 15.69
CA GLU A 239 18.48 11.12 15.70
C GLU A 239 18.39 10.41 14.36
N ARG A 240 17.17 10.25 13.83
CA ARG A 240 16.93 9.62 12.52
C ARG A 240 17.57 10.40 11.38
N LYS A 241 17.49 11.73 11.36
CA LYS A 241 18.19 12.57 10.36
C LYS A 241 19.68 12.33 10.33
N LYS A 242 20.32 12.10 11.48
CA LYS A 242 21.75 11.78 11.54
C LYS A 242 22.03 10.38 11.02
N ALA A 243 21.22 9.40 11.41
CA ALA A 243 21.40 8.02 11.00
C ALA A 243 21.17 7.81 9.49
N PHE A 244 20.25 8.57 8.90
CA PHE A 244 19.83 8.45 7.51
C PHE A 244 20.54 9.43 6.56
N ALA A 245 21.50 10.23 7.01
CA ALA A 245 22.12 11.29 6.20
C ALA A 245 22.69 10.79 4.85
N ASP A 246 23.19 9.57 4.80
CA ASP A 246 23.73 8.95 3.57
C ASP A 246 22.65 8.21 2.74
N TRP A 247 21.39 8.20 3.19
CA TRP A 247 20.26 7.53 2.54
C TRP A 247 19.29 8.48 1.83
N CYS A 248 19.71 9.70 1.55
CA CYS A 248 18.96 10.61 0.68
C CYS A 248 19.09 10.15 -0.77
N VAL A 249 17.98 9.82 -1.42
CA VAL A 249 18.01 9.44 -2.84
C VAL A 249 18.31 10.66 -3.68
N ASP A 250 19.48 10.67 -4.29
CA ASP A 250 20.04 11.74 -5.11
C ASP A 250 20.16 11.36 -6.60
N SER A 251 20.62 12.32 -7.41
CA SER A 251 20.86 12.15 -8.84
C SER A 251 21.91 11.07 -9.16
N ASP A 252 22.87 10.82 -8.27
CA ASP A 252 23.93 9.85 -8.53
C ASP A 252 23.42 8.42 -8.25
N MET A 253 22.57 8.21 -7.26
CA MET A 253 21.85 6.96 -7.04
C MET A 253 20.92 6.64 -8.24
N MET A 254 20.21 7.64 -8.78
CA MET A 254 19.40 7.46 -9.98
C MET A 254 20.21 7.15 -11.23
N LYS A 255 21.42 7.72 -11.37
CA LYS A 255 22.36 7.36 -12.46
C LYS A 255 22.94 5.96 -12.32
N ALA A 256 23.12 5.45 -11.08
CA ALA A 256 23.56 4.08 -10.84
C ALA A 256 22.50 3.04 -11.21
N ALA A 257 21.22 3.42 -11.12
CA ALA A 257 20.11 2.60 -11.61
C ALA A 257 20.11 2.52 -13.15
N LYS A 258 19.20 1.74 -13.72
CA LYS A 258 19.06 1.70 -15.19
C LYS A 258 18.65 3.06 -15.74
N PRO A 259 19.07 3.40 -16.99
CA PRO A 259 18.74 4.71 -17.58
C PRO A 259 17.23 5.00 -17.67
N ASP A 260 16.42 3.95 -17.75
CA ASP A 260 14.95 4.01 -17.80
C ASP A 260 14.30 3.65 -16.45
N ALA A 261 15.08 3.57 -15.36
CA ALA A 261 14.54 3.33 -14.03
C ALA A 261 13.54 4.40 -13.63
N LEU A 262 12.48 4.00 -12.93
CA LEU A 262 11.51 4.90 -12.34
C LEU A 262 11.93 5.28 -10.92
N PHE A 263 11.46 6.45 -10.47
CA PHE A 263 11.46 6.84 -9.06
C PHE A 263 10.03 6.92 -8.53
N MET A 264 9.79 6.35 -7.34
CA MET A 264 8.51 6.37 -6.63
C MET A 264 8.67 6.76 -5.17
N HIS A 265 7.63 7.36 -4.61
CA HIS A 265 7.54 7.77 -3.20
C HIS A 265 6.08 7.86 -2.77
N CYS A 266 5.70 7.19 -1.71
CA CYS A 266 4.30 7.12 -1.25
C CYS A 266 3.70 8.46 -0.78
N LEU A 267 4.53 9.49 -0.64
CA LEU A 267 4.17 10.84 -0.18
C LEU A 267 3.53 10.86 1.25
N PRO A 268 3.73 11.95 2.05
CA PRO A 268 4.43 13.19 1.71
C PRO A 268 5.94 12.97 1.61
N ALA A 269 6.64 13.79 0.85
CA ALA A 269 8.10 13.76 0.74
C ALA A 269 8.73 15.03 1.33
N HIS A 270 9.89 14.88 1.97
CA HIS A 270 10.70 15.98 2.48
C HIS A 270 11.94 16.15 1.60
N ARG A 271 11.85 17.07 0.64
CA ARG A 271 12.97 17.37 -0.25
C ARG A 271 14.18 17.85 0.52
N GLY A 272 15.34 17.22 0.27
CA GLY A 272 16.58 17.44 1.01
C GLY A 272 16.72 16.60 2.28
N GLU A 273 15.76 15.71 2.55
CA GLU A 273 15.86 14.63 3.55
C GLU A 273 15.96 13.28 2.82
N GLU A 274 14.89 12.50 2.74
CA GLU A 274 14.92 11.17 2.11
C GLU A 274 15.06 11.20 0.57
N VAL A 275 14.81 12.33 -0.07
CA VAL A 275 14.94 12.50 -1.52
C VAL A 275 15.28 13.94 -1.89
N GLU A 276 16.16 14.12 -2.88
CA GLU A 276 16.43 15.42 -3.46
C GLU A 276 15.31 15.91 -4.39
N ALA A 277 15.16 17.26 -4.44
CA ALA A 277 14.16 17.89 -5.32
C ALA A 277 14.34 17.50 -6.79
N GLU A 278 15.60 17.41 -7.25
CA GLU A 278 15.93 17.03 -8.64
C GLU A 278 15.43 15.63 -9.01
N VAL A 279 15.36 14.71 -8.03
CA VAL A 279 14.90 13.35 -8.25
C VAL A 279 13.37 13.29 -8.26
N ILE A 280 12.72 13.79 -7.19
CA ILE A 280 11.26 13.69 -7.06
C ILE A 280 10.52 14.55 -8.11
N ASP A 281 11.09 15.67 -8.52
CA ASP A 281 10.54 16.56 -9.56
C ASP A 281 11.16 16.27 -10.94
N GLY A 282 12.04 15.28 -11.04
CA GLY A 282 12.77 14.90 -12.25
C GLY A 282 12.00 14.01 -13.23
N PRO A 283 12.57 13.76 -14.42
CA PRO A 283 11.87 13.05 -15.50
C PRO A 283 11.64 11.55 -15.25
N GLN A 284 12.35 10.94 -14.30
CA GLN A 284 12.18 9.53 -13.92
C GLN A 284 11.13 9.35 -12.81
N SER A 285 10.69 10.44 -12.20
CA SER A 285 9.70 10.43 -11.12
C SER A 285 8.29 10.22 -11.68
N VAL A 286 7.58 9.28 -11.08
CA VAL A 286 6.17 8.97 -11.41
C VAL A 286 5.27 9.07 -10.17
N VAL A 287 5.69 9.84 -9.17
CA VAL A 287 5.01 9.95 -7.85
C VAL A 287 3.58 10.48 -7.96
N TRP A 288 3.27 11.29 -8.97
CA TRP A 288 1.91 11.80 -9.18
C TRP A 288 0.99 10.74 -9.79
N ASP A 289 1.49 9.94 -10.73
CA ASP A 289 0.78 8.80 -11.30
C ASP A 289 0.56 7.73 -10.23
N GLU A 290 1.56 7.47 -9.39
CA GLU A 290 1.49 6.59 -8.23
C GLU A 290 0.39 7.03 -7.26
N ALA A 291 0.34 8.32 -6.92
CA ALA A 291 -0.69 8.88 -6.04
C ALA A 291 -2.10 8.76 -6.65
N GLU A 292 -2.26 9.03 -7.96
CA GLU A 292 -3.52 8.85 -8.68
C GLU A 292 -3.94 7.37 -8.70
N ASN A 293 -3.00 6.48 -8.93
CA ASN A 293 -3.26 5.04 -9.06
C ASN A 293 -3.80 4.40 -7.78
N ARG A 294 -3.57 5.01 -6.61
CA ARG A 294 -4.25 4.64 -5.36
C ARG A 294 -5.77 4.54 -5.55
N LEU A 295 -6.36 5.52 -6.23
CA LEU A 295 -7.80 5.52 -6.52
C LEU A 295 -8.22 4.30 -7.35
N HIS A 296 -7.48 4.01 -8.41
CA HIS A 296 -7.89 3.00 -9.39
C HIS A 296 -7.71 1.57 -8.88
N VAL A 297 -6.58 1.28 -8.24
CA VAL A 297 -6.35 -0.07 -7.67
C VAL A 297 -7.26 -0.35 -6.48
N GLN A 298 -7.55 0.65 -5.65
CA GLN A 298 -8.48 0.48 -4.53
C GLN A 298 -9.92 0.24 -5.00
N LYS A 299 -10.35 0.87 -6.10
CA LYS A 299 -11.64 0.55 -6.74
C LYS A 299 -11.68 -0.90 -7.21
N ALA A 300 -10.64 -1.36 -7.91
CA ALA A 300 -10.54 -2.74 -8.36
C ALA A 300 -10.49 -3.74 -7.20
N LEU A 301 -9.77 -3.41 -6.14
CA LEU A 301 -9.69 -4.23 -4.92
C LEU A 301 -11.06 -4.34 -4.23
N MET A 302 -11.78 -3.23 -4.04
CA MET A 302 -13.12 -3.24 -3.43
C MET A 302 -14.11 -4.05 -4.28
N GLU A 303 -14.09 -3.89 -5.60
CA GLU A 303 -14.91 -4.67 -6.54
C GLU A 303 -14.57 -6.17 -6.41
N PHE A 304 -13.28 -6.54 -6.40
CA PHE A 304 -12.84 -7.92 -6.29
C PHE A 304 -13.23 -8.58 -4.96
N LEU A 305 -13.07 -7.89 -3.83
CA LEU A 305 -13.40 -8.43 -2.52
C LEU A 305 -14.91 -8.67 -2.35
N LEU A 306 -15.75 -7.79 -2.91
CA LEU A 306 -17.21 -7.91 -2.79
C LEU A 306 -17.81 -8.86 -3.83
N LEU A 307 -17.38 -8.76 -5.08
CA LEU A 307 -18.01 -9.49 -6.19
C LEU A 307 -17.20 -10.73 -6.63
N GLY A 308 -15.91 -10.80 -6.30
CA GLY A 308 -14.98 -11.78 -6.84
C GLY A 308 -14.53 -11.38 -8.25
N LYS A 309 -14.14 -12.38 -9.05
CA LYS A 309 -13.85 -12.15 -10.47
C LYS A 309 -15.17 -11.93 -11.20
N VAL A 310 -15.30 -10.79 -11.87
CA VAL A 310 -16.42 -10.46 -12.76
C VAL A 310 -15.95 -10.60 -14.21
N GLU A 311 -16.82 -11.13 -15.07
CA GLU A 311 -16.57 -11.32 -16.50
C GLU A 311 -16.62 -9.99 -17.26
#